data_6aed35ede545aa0070c0a61fdface488
#
_entry.id   6aed35ede545aa0070c0a61fdface488
#
_cell.length_a   1.000
_cell.length_b   1.000
_cell.length_c   1.000
_cell.angle_alpha   90.00
_cell.angle_beta   90.00
_cell.angle_gamma   90.00
#
_symmetry.space_group_name_H-M   'P 1'
#
loop_
_entity.id
_entity.type
_entity.pdbx_description
1 polymer ?
#
loop_
_entity_poly.entity_id
_entity_poly.type
_entity_poly.pdbx_seq_one_letter_code
_entity_poly.pdbx_strand_id
1 'polypeptide(L)'
;MTEKMPLKVLPEHNLFGLEGQTYEKSKVVVLPVPYDSTVTYKAGTREGPHAIIDASRNIELYSYETGSDPSKMGIYTLPSMEPDVSSPEGMIAAVKKEVGLILDDGKLPLVLGGEHTITLGALGALKDRKKDLSVIHFDAHSDTRDELFGSRYMHATVMKRAMEMYSDVFQVGIRSVDSAYAGRFDRERVMFIDDVQNLGAKEVASRIADSTKENIYVTVDFDVLDPGEMPSVGTPEPNGMHFTELMQVMRSIGDKKRLCGIDFVELCPIPYLHAPDYLAAKLIYLTLGYFASSSVSK
;
A
#
# COMPACT_ATOMS: atom_id res chain seq x y z
N MET A 1 28.40 -45.65 2.34
CA MET A 1 27.13 -44.93 2.46
C MET A 1 27.39 -43.52 1.94
N THR A 2 26.95 -43.22 0.72
CA THR A 2 27.04 -41.88 0.13
C THR A 2 25.95 -41.02 0.79
N GLU A 3 26.35 -40.11 1.66
CA GLU A 3 25.45 -39.06 2.12
C GLU A 3 24.86 -38.36 0.88
N LYS A 4 23.55 -38.48 0.68
CA LYS A 4 22.86 -37.69 -0.31
C LYS A 4 22.97 -36.23 0.14
N MET A 5 23.75 -35.42 -0.59
CA MET A 5 23.70 -33.99 -0.42
C MET A 5 22.24 -33.54 -0.56
N PRO A 6 21.70 -32.81 0.42
CA PRO A 6 20.35 -32.26 0.28
C PRO A 6 20.33 -31.37 -0.96
N LEU A 7 19.27 -31.53 -1.78
CA LEU A 7 19.01 -30.63 -2.88
C LEU A 7 18.94 -29.21 -2.32
N LYS A 8 19.76 -28.28 -2.84
CA LYS A 8 19.59 -26.87 -2.56
C LYS A 8 18.29 -26.43 -3.23
N VAL A 9 17.25 -26.29 -2.43
CA VAL A 9 15.97 -25.74 -2.88
C VAL A 9 16.07 -24.22 -2.85
N LEU A 10 15.54 -23.54 -3.85
CA LEU A 10 15.41 -22.09 -3.80
C LEU A 10 14.45 -21.71 -2.65
N PRO A 11 14.67 -20.57 -1.98
CA PRO A 11 13.74 -20.05 -0.99
C PRO A 11 12.32 -19.99 -1.56
N GLU A 12 11.33 -20.16 -0.69
CA GLU A 12 9.91 -20.04 -1.07
C GLU A 12 9.67 -18.68 -1.79
N HIS A 13 8.81 -18.70 -2.80
CA HIS A 13 8.44 -17.49 -3.52
C HIS A 13 7.38 -16.74 -2.71
N ASN A 14 7.83 -16.03 -1.69
CA ASN A 14 7.02 -15.21 -0.80
C ASN A 14 7.69 -13.86 -0.56
N LEU A 15 6.97 -12.93 0.03
CA LEU A 15 7.50 -11.62 0.39
C LEU A 15 8.68 -11.79 1.37
N PHE A 16 9.83 -11.24 1.02
CA PHE A 16 11.12 -11.29 1.73
C PHE A 16 11.83 -12.65 1.75
N GLY A 17 11.35 -13.66 1.00
CA GLY A 17 12.01 -14.98 0.93
C GLY A 17 12.08 -15.70 2.27
N LEU A 18 11.09 -15.52 3.13
CA LEU A 18 11.08 -16.04 4.50
C LEU A 18 10.80 -17.53 4.53
N GLU A 19 11.71 -18.32 5.15
CA GLU A 19 11.55 -19.76 5.29
C GLU A 19 10.68 -20.15 6.48
N GLY A 20 9.87 -21.21 6.32
CA GLY A 20 9.13 -21.83 7.41
C GLY A 20 8.01 -20.95 8.01
N GLN A 21 7.56 -19.93 7.32
CA GLN A 21 6.42 -19.13 7.73
C GLN A 21 5.12 -19.93 7.57
N THR A 22 4.25 -19.86 8.56
CA THR A 22 2.90 -20.44 8.47
C THR A 22 1.85 -19.38 8.74
N TYR A 23 0.67 -19.56 8.16
CA TYR A 23 -0.44 -18.64 8.34
C TYR A 23 -0.77 -18.44 9.83
N GLU A 24 -0.82 -19.51 10.60
CA GLU A 24 -1.22 -19.50 12.02
C GLU A 24 -0.28 -18.67 12.89
N LYS A 25 1.03 -18.74 12.62
CA LYS A 25 2.07 -18.06 13.42
C LYS A 25 2.31 -16.62 12.99
N SER A 26 1.85 -16.25 11.81
CA SER A 26 2.11 -14.93 11.24
C SER A 26 1.11 -13.89 11.73
N LYS A 27 1.61 -12.69 12.02
CA LYS A 27 0.78 -11.52 12.38
C LYS A 27 0.35 -10.72 11.15
N VAL A 28 1.19 -10.69 10.12
CA VAL A 28 0.94 -10.04 8.85
C VAL A 28 0.61 -11.07 7.80
N VAL A 29 -0.45 -10.85 7.05
CA VAL A 29 -0.81 -11.69 5.90
C VAL A 29 -0.79 -10.83 4.65
N VAL A 30 0.06 -11.22 3.73
CA VAL A 30 0.23 -10.56 2.43
C VAL A 30 -0.76 -11.15 1.44
N LEU A 31 -1.55 -10.31 0.81
CA LEU A 31 -2.50 -10.66 -0.23
C LEU A 31 -2.07 -10.02 -1.56
N PRO A 32 -1.45 -10.78 -2.48
CA PRO A 32 -1.12 -10.26 -3.81
C PRO A 32 -2.38 -10.22 -4.70
N VAL A 33 -2.67 -9.05 -5.29
CA VAL A 33 -3.86 -8.78 -6.10
C VAL A 33 -3.44 -8.25 -7.47
N PRO A 34 -3.14 -9.11 -8.45
CA PRO A 34 -2.63 -8.73 -9.78
C PRO A 34 -3.78 -8.28 -10.71
N TYR A 35 -4.33 -7.10 -10.46
CA TYR A 35 -5.49 -6.56 -11.18
C TYR A 35 -5.18 -5.16 -11.74
N ASP A 36 -5.48 -4.91 -13.04
CA ASP A 36 -5.29 -3.62 -13.71
C ASP A 36 -6.26 -3.41 -14.88
N SER A 37 -7.54 -3.68 -14.68
CA SER A 37 -8.55 -3.64 -15.74
C SER A 37 -9.13 -2.26 -16.03
N THR A 38 -8.87 -1.24 -15.18
CA THR A 38 -9.46 0.10 -15.32
C THR A 38 -8.43 1.22 -15.48
N VAL A 39 -7.18 0.88 -15.78
CA VAL A 39 -6.10 1.85 -15.99
C VAL A 39 -6.37 2.75 -17.20
N THR A 40 -5.95 4.03 -17.11
CA THR A 40 -6.25 5.04 -18.13
C THR A 40 -5.07 5.35 -19.06
N TYR A 41 -3.83 5.00 -18.68
CA TYR A 41 -2.63 5.29 -19.50
C TYR A 41 -1.77 4.05 -19.69
N LYS A 42 -0.91 3.69 -18.75
CA LYS A 42 -0.04 2.52 -18.88
C LYS A 42 -0.59 1.35 -18.10
N ALA A 43 -0.94 0.27 -18.81
CA ALA A 43 -1.23 -1.01 -18.21
C ALA A 43 0.06 -1.73 -17.81
N GLY A 44 -0.03 -2.63 -16.82
CA GLY A 44 1.10 -3.43 -16.34
C GLY A 44 1.21 -3.45 -14.82
N THR A 45 0.39 -2.71 -14.10
CA THR A 45 0.40 -2.71 -12.62
C THR A 45 0.01 -4.08 -12.06
N ARG A 46 -0.67 -4.94 -12.82
CA ARG A 46 -0.89 -6.35 -12.46
C ARG A 46 0.38 -7.14 -12.18
N GLU A 47 1.51 -6.73 -12.76
CA GLU A 47 2.81 -7.36 -12.53
C GLU A 47 3.49 -6.84 -11.25
N GLY A 48 2.98 -5.76 -10.67
CA GLY A 48 3.52 -5.12 -9.48
C GLY A 48 3.70 -6.07 -8.30
N PRO A 49 2.68 -6.84 -7.87
CA PRO A 49 2.80 -7.76 -6.75
C PRO A 49 3.93 -8.78 -6.93
N HIS A 50 4.07 -9.33 -8.14
CA HIS A 50 5.11 -10.29 -8.47
C HIS A 50 6.51 -9.66 -8.43
N ALA A 51 6.66 -8.48 -9.04
CA ALA A 51 7.93 -7.75 -9.07
C ALA A 51 8.39 -7.36 -7.65
N ILE A 52 7.47 -6.91 -6.79
CA ILE A 52 7.76 -6.61 -5.39
C ILE A 52 8.22 -7.86 -4.64
N ILE A 53 7.51 -8.98 -4.77
CA ILE A 53 7.86 -10.24 -4.10
C ILE A 53 9.22 -10.71 -4.56
N ASP A 54 9.51 -10.69 -5.85
CA ASP A 54 10.79 -11.13 -6.39
C ASP A 54 11.95 -10.24 -5.92
N ALA A 55 11.82 -8.94 -6.00
CA ALA A 55 12.80 -7.98 -5.51
C ALA A 55 13.04 -8.11 -4.00
N SER A 56 11.98 -8.32 -3.22
CA SER A 56 12.02 -8.38 -1.75
C SER A 56 12.90 -9.51 -1.21
N ARG A 57 13.07 -10.58 -1.98
CA ARG A 57 13.89 -11.75 -1.59
C ARG A 57 15.38 -11.44 -1.55
N ASN A 58 15.78 -10.26 -2.03
CA ASN A 58 17.16 -9.81 -2.10
C ASN A 58 17.49 -8.69 -1.11
N ILE A 59 16.54 -8.28 -0.26
CA ILE A 59 16.79 -7.27 0.76
C ILE A 59 17.40 -7.89 2.03
N GLU A 60 18.23 -7.10 2.72
CA GLU A 60 18.72 -7.48 4.04
C GLU A 60 17.63 -7.31 5.10
N LEU A 61 17.41 -8.38 5.90
CA LEU A 61 16.30 -8.43 6.88
C LEU A 61 16.58 -7.65 8.17
N TYR A 62 17.84 -7.30 8.47
CA TYR A 62 18.11 -6.38 9.57
C TYR A 62 18.02 -4.94 9.12
N SER A 63 17.16 -4.17 9.75
CA SER A 63 17.04 -2.73 9.52
C SER A 63 17.81 -1.98 10.60
N TYR A 64 18.86 -1.25 10.22
CA TYR A 64 19.58 -0.36 11.13
C TYR A 64 18.70 0.81 11.61
N GLU A 65 17.73 1.23 10.80
CA GLU A 65 16.84 2.35 11.11
C GLU A 65 15.88 2.02 12.25
N THR A 66 15.38 0.77 12.30
CA THR A 66 14.51 0.30 13.37
C THR A 66 15.30 -0.43 14.47
N GLY A 67 16.58 -0.73 14.23
CA GLY A 67 17.42 -1.54 15.13
C GLY A 67 16.91 -2.97 15.30
N SER A 68 16.13 -3.48 14.36
CA SER A 68 15.41 -4.75 14.47
C SER A 68 15.28 -5.47 13.13
N ASP A 69 14.72 -6.66 13.20
CA ASP A 69 14.34 -7.46 12.04
C ASP A 69 12.79 -7.57 12.04
N PRO A 70 12.10 -6.75 11.23
CA PRO A 70 10.63 -6.75 11.15
C PRO A 70 10.02 -8.09 10.76
N SER A 71 10.74 -8.94 10.02
CA SER A 71 10.23 -10.26 9.60
C SER A 71 9.90 -11.19 10.78
N LYS A 72 10.52 -10.95 11.95
CA LYS A 72 10.27 -11.73 13.18
C LYS A 72 8.86 -11.62 13.73
N MET A 73 8.06 -10.65 13.27
CA MET A 73 6.64 -10.61 13.61
C MET A 73 5.83 -11.75 12.98
N GLY A 74 6.41 -12.45 12.02
CA GLY A 74 5.75 -13.46 11.18
C GLY A 74 4.97 -12.80 10.06
N ILE A 75 5.37 -13.10 8.81
CA ILE A 75 4.75 -12.56 7.59
C ILE A 75 4.45 -13.75 6.69
N TYR A 76 3.20 -13.96 6.38
CA TYR A 76 2.76 -15.04 5.50
C TYR A 76 2.22 -14.47 4.21
N THR A 77 2.67 -15.00 3.08
CA THR A 77 2.21 -14.59 1.76
C THR A 77 1.21 -15.60 1.23
N LEU A 78 -0.01 -15.15 0.98
CA LEU A 78 -1.03 -15.95 0.32
C LEU A 78 -0.67 -16.15 -1.17
N PRO A 79 -1.18 -17.21 -1.82
CA PRO A 79 -1.17 -17.27 -3.28
C PRO A 79 -1.81 -16.01 -3.87
N SER A 80 -1.32 -15.58 -5.03
CA SER A 80 -1.92 -14.46 -5.75
C SER A 80 -3.38 -14.73 -6.05
N MET A 81 -4.22 -13.72 -5.87
CA MET A 81 -5.64 -13.81 -6.25
C MET A 81 -5.79 -13.99 -7.75
N GLU A 82 -6.75 -14.81 -8.15
CA GLU A 82 -7.18 -14.85 -9.54
C GLU A 82 -8.03 -13.59 -9.82
N PRO A 83 -7.68 -12.79 -10.84
CA PRO A 83 -8.42 -11.56 -11.12
C PRO A 83 -9.84 -11.84 -11.60
N ASP A 84 -10.83 -11.20 -10.99
CA ASP A 84 -12.17 -11.15 -11.57
C ASP A 84 -12.19 -10.05 -12.65
N VAL A 85 -12.18 -10.48 -13.90
CA VAL A 85 -12.21 -9.58 -15.06
C VAL A 85 -13.62 -9.27 -15.57
N SER A 86 -14.64 -9.78 -14.90
CA SER A 86 -16.04 -9.56 -15.28
C SER A 86 -16.51 -8.14 -14.99
N SER A 87 -16.06 -7.58 -13.86
CA SER A 87 -16.31 -6.19 -13.48
C SER A 87 -15.37 -5.74 -12.36
N PRO A 88 -15.10 -4.42 -12.24
CA PRO A 88 -14.37 -3.87 -11.10
C PRO A 88 -15.05 -4.18 -9.75
N GLU A 89 -16.38 -4.14 -9.71
CA GLU A 89 -17.17 -4.46 -8.52
C GLU A 89 -16.98 -5.92 -8.08
N GLY A 90 -16.88 -6.83 -9.04
CA GLY A 90 -16.58 -8.25 -8.77
C GLY A 90 -15.22 -8.41 -8.10
N MET A 91 -14.20 -7.74 -8.65
CA MET A 91 -12.85 -7.74 -8.06
C MET A 91 -12.82 -7.10 -6.67
N ILE A 92 -13.48 -5.96 -6.48
CA ILE A 92 -13.62 -5.30 -5.17
C ILE A 92 -14.28 -6.24 -4.15
N ALA A 93 -15.34 -6.94 -4.55
CA ALA A 93 -16.04 -7.91 -3.69
C ALA A 93 -15.14 -9.11 -3.32
N ALA A 94 -14.35 -9.60 -4.27
CA ALA A 94 -13.40 -10.68 -4.03
C ALA A 94 -12.31 -10.27 -3.04
N VAL A 95 -11.69 -9.09 -3.22
CA VAL A 95 -10.71 -8.55 -2.27
C VAL A 95 -11.33 -8.32 -0.89
N LYS A 96 -12.55 -7.76 -0.84
CA LYS A 96 -13.29 -7.57 0.42
C LYS A 96 -13.45 -8.87 1.19
N LYS A 97 -13.79 -9.95 0.50
CA LYS A 97 -13.96 -11.27 1.10
C LYS A 97 -12.64 -11.77 1.70
N GLU A 98 -11.55 -11.78 0.93
CA GLU A 98 -10.27 -12.32 1.38
C GLU A 98 -9.66 -11.48 2.52
N VAL A 99 -9.66 -10.15 2.40
CA VAL A 99 -9.24 -9.27 3.49
C VAL A 99 -10.11 -9.46 4.74
N GLY A 100 -11.41 -9.71 4.53
CA GLY A 100 -12.32 -10.03 5.61
C GLY A 100 -11.90 -11.25 6.41
N LEU A 101 -11.51 -12.33 5.75
CA LEU A 101 -11.03 -13.55 6.41
C LEU A 101 -9.75 -13.29 7.21
N ILE A 102 -8.81 -12.53 6.63
CA ILE A 102 -7.56 -12.14 7.32
C ILE A 102 -7.86 -11.38 8.62
N LEU A 103 -8.81 -10.44 8.56
CA LEU A 103 -9.22 -9.63 9.72
C LEU A 103 -9.96 -10.46 10.77
N ASP A 104 -10.79 -11.44 10.37
CA ASP A 104 -11.53 -12.33 11.28
C ASP A 104 -10.57 -13.23 12.06
N ASP A 105 -9.42 -13.59 11.48
CA ASP A 105 -8.34 -14.32 12.15
C ASP A 105 -7.44 -13.40 12.99
N GLY A 106 -7.79 -12.13 13.15
CA GLY A 106 -7.06 -11.15 13.97
C GLY A 106 -5.71 -10.74 13.41
N LYS A 107 -5.49 -10.92 12.10
CA LYS A 107 -4.22 -10.63 11.44
C LYS A 107 -4.26 -9.27 10.71
N LEU A 108 -3.08 -8.71 10.48
CA LEU A 108 -2.91 -7.46 9.73
C LEU A 108 -2.87 -7.76 8.22
N PRO A 109 -3.85 -7.29 7.43
CA PRO A 109 -3.77 -7.42 5.99
C PRO A 109 -2.76 -6.42 5.41
N LEU A 110 -1.84 -6.92 4.59
CA LEU A 110 -0.99 -6.17 3.70
C LEU A 110 -1.36 -6.58 2.26
N VAL A 111 -1.97 -5.66 1.51
CA VAL A 111 -2.36 -5.94 0.14
C VAL A 111 -1.28 -5.40 -0.81
N LEU A 112 -0.77 -6.26 -1.68
CA LEU A 112 0.08 -5.85 -2.79
C LEU A 112 -0.79 -5.75 -4.02
N GLY A 113 -1.09 -4.52 -4.43
CA GLY A 113 -2.03 -4.28 -5.51
C GLY A 113 -1.39 -4.25 -6.88
N GLY A 114 -2.27 -4.38 -7.84
CA GLY A 114 -2.18 -3.81 -9.16
C GLY A 114 -2.64 -2.35 -9.11
N GLU A 115 -3.74 -2.05 -9.80
CA GLU A 115 -4.31 -0.69 -9.80
C GLU A 115 -5.00 -0.34 -8.47
N HIS A 116 -5.15 0.96 -8.20
CA HIS A 116 -5.66 1.52 -6.95
C HIS A 116 -7.11 1.11 -6.60
N THR A 117 -7.93 0.72 -7.58
CA THR A 117 -9.33 0.30 -7.38
C THR A 117 -9.49 -0.78 -6.31
N ILE A 118 -8.49 -1.65 -6.13
CA ILE A 118 -8.55 -2.80 -5.20
C ILE A 118 -8.63 -2.36 -3.74
N THR A 119 -8.16 -1.17 -3.41
CA THR A 119 -8.23 -0.58 -2.07
C THR A 119 -9.66 -0.52 -1.52
N LEU A 120 -10.66 -0.35 -2.40
CA LEU A 120 -12.08 -0.36 -2.00
C LEU A 120 -12.51 -1.68 -1.38
N GLY A 121 -11.94 -2.79 -1.82
CA GLY A 121 -12.20 -4.10 -1.23
C GLY A 121 -11.68 -4.18 0.21
N ALA A 122 -10.45 -3.76 0.43
CA ALA A 122 -9.85 -3.73 1.77
C ALA A 122 -10.60 -2.79 2.72
N LEU A 123 -10.92 -1.57 2.27
CA LEU A 123 -11.71 -0.60 3.02
C LEU A 123 -13.12 -1.13 3.34
N GLY A 124 -13.76 -1.80 2.39
CA GLY A 124 -15.06 -2.44 2.59
C GLY A 124 -15.03 -3.53 3.67
N ALA A 125 -13.97 -4.34 3.73
CA ALA A 125 -13.79 -5.36 4.77
C ALA A 125 -13.59 -4.75 6.16
N LEU A 126 -12.81 -3.67 6.23
CA LEU A 126 -12.56 -2.93 7.48
C LEU A 126 -13.80 -2.17 7.95
N LYS A 127 -14.61 -1.62 7.02
CA LYS A 127 -15.85 -0.92 7.35
C LYS A 127 -16.80 -1.76 8.17
N ASP A 128 -16.92 -3.03 7.82
CA ASP A 128 -17.81 -3.96 8.51
C ASP A 128 -17.30 -4.30 9.93
N ARG A 129 -15.99 -4.14 10.21
CA ARG A 129 -15.33 -4.56 11.47
C ARG A 129 -14.79 -3.42 12.31
N LYS A 130 -14.41 -2.31 11.71
CA LYS A 130 -13.76 -1.16 12.36
C LYS A 130 -14.46 0.13 11.98
N LYS A 131 -15.49 0.50 12.72
CA LYS A 131 -16.28 1.71 12.42
C LYS A 131 -15.51 3.02 12.66
N ASP A 132 -14.56 3.01 13.59
CA ASP A 132 -13.77 4.19 13.97
C ASP A 132 -12.35 4.12 13.40
N LEU A 133 -12.17 4.58 12.16
CA LEU A 133 -10.97 4.45 11.38
C LEU A 133 -10.79 5.69 10.49
N SER A 134 -9.54 6.18 10.37
CA SER A 134 -9.14 7.15 9.35
C SER A 134 -8.40 6.44 8.22
N VAL A 135 -8.58 6.93 6.99
CA VAL A 135 -7.80 6.49 5.82
C VAL A 135 -6.73 7.52 5.53
N ILE A 136 -5.49 7.11 5.44
CA ILE A 136 -4.37 7.95 5.00
C ILE A 136 -3.99 7.51 3.59
N HIS A 137 -4.05 8.42 2.65
CA HIS A 137 -3.82 8.21 1.23
C HIS A 137 -2.58 8.97 0.77
N PHE A 138 -1.54 8.26 0.39
CA PHE A 138 -0.33 8.81 -0.22
C PHE A 138 -0.40 8.59 -1.73
N ASP A 139 -0.40 9.69 -2.51
CA ASP A 139 -0.66 9.63 -3.95
C ASP A 139 -0.28 10.96 -4.62
N ALA A 140 0.07 10.91 -5.89
CA ALA A 140 0.15 12.10 -6.75
C ALA A 140 -1.25 12.61 -7.13
N HIS A 141 -2.20 11.69 -7.28
CA HIS A 141 -3.54 11.94 -7.78
C HIS A 141 -4.56 12.05 -6.65
N SER A 142 -5.58 12.87 -6.83
CA SER A 142 -6.65 12.97 -5.83
C SER A 142 -7.63 11.81 -5.86
N ASP A 143 -7.79 11.15 -6.99
CA ASP A 143 -8.70 10.01 -7.25
C ASP A 143 -10.15 10.23 -6.81
N THR A 144 -10.58 11.49 -6.88
CA THR A 144 -11.87 11.95 -6.38
C THR A 144 -12.92 12.16 -7.48
N ARG A 145 -12.68 11.67 -8.70
CA ARG A 145 -13.72 11.69 -9.75
C ARG A 145 -14.92 10.89 -9.31
N ASP A 146 -16.11 11.37 -9.61
CA ASP A 146 -17.34 10.61 -9.32
C ASP A 146 -17.51 9.43 -10.28
N GLU A 147 -17.18 9.66 -11.56
CA GLU A 147 -17.11 8.61 -12.58
C GLU A 147 -16.07 8.97 -13.65
N LEU A 148 -15.59 7.97 -14.37
CA LEU A 148 -14.76 8.14 -15.54
C LEU A 148 -15.09 7.04 -16.56
N PHE A 149 -15.24 7.40 -17.84
CA PHE A 149 -15.63 6.48 -18.91
C PHE A 149 -16.91 5.67 -18.62
N GLY A 150 -17.85 6.22 -17.85
CA GLY A 150 -19.09 5.55 -17.48
C GLY A 150 -18.97 4.57 -16.30
N SER A 151 -17.81 4.47 -15.67
CA SER A 151 -17.61 3.65 -14.46
C SER A 151 -17.38 4.52 -13.23
N ARG A 152 -18.02 4.12 -12.13
CA ARG A 152 -17.81 4.68 -10.79
C ARG A 152 -16.72 3.94 -10.00
N TYR A 153 -16.23 2.82 -10.53
CA TYR A 153 -15.25 1.96 -9.88
C TYR A 153 -14.03 1.81 -10.78
N MET A 154 -13.11 2.75 -10.63
CA MET A 154 -11.84 2.82 -11.36
C MET A 154 -10.76 3.38 -10.45
N HIS A 155 -9.49 3.22 -10.84
CA HIS A 155 -8.39 3.79 -10.09
C HIS A 155 -8.59 5.30 -9.83
N ALA A 156 -9.01 6.09 -10.83
CA ALA A 156 -9.25 7.54 -10.70
C ALA A 156 -10.49 7.95 -9.88
N THR A 157 -11.27 7.00 -9.38
CA THR A 157 -12.50 7.25 -8.59
C THR A 157 -12.44 6.64 -7.18
N VAL A 158 -11.34 5.98 -6.85
CA VAL A 158 -11.21 5.18 -5.63
C VAL A 158 -11.40 6.02 -4.38
N MET A 159 -10.79 7.20 -4.28
CA MET A 159 -10.93 8.05 -3.10
C MET A 159 -12.31 8.66 -2.96
N LYS A 160 -13.01 8.94 -4.07
CA LYS A 160 -14.41 9.34 -3.99
C LYS A 160 -15.28 8.26 -3.33
N ARG A 161 -15.07 6.99 -3.70
CA ARG A 161 -15.76 5.84 -3.09
C ARG A 161 -15.31 5.61 -1.64
N ALA A 162 -14.03 5.79 -1.34
CA ALA A 162 -13.51 5.73 0.02
C ALA A 162 -14.16 6.79 0.93
N MET A 163 -14.33 8.03 0.44
CA MET A 163 -14.99 9.12 1.17
C MET A 163 -16.49 8.88 1.41
N GLU A 164 -17.14 8.08 0.58
CA GLU A 164 -18.52 7.64 0.82
C GLU A 164 -18.60 6.58 1.93
N MET A 165 -17.53 5.80 2.13
CA MET A 165 -17.43 4.80 3.20
C MET A 165 -16.94 5.40 4.52
N TYR A 166 -15.95 6.30 4.45
CA TYR A 166 -15.28 6.91 5.60
C TYR A 166 -15.29 8.43 5.47
N SER A 167 -15.81 9.12 6.48
CA SER A 167 -15.78 10.59 6.53
C SER A 167 -14.40 11.17 6.85
N ASP A 168 -13.45 10.31 7.22
CA ASP A 168 -12.13 10.70 7.72
C ASP A 168 -11.04 10.12 6.79
N VAL A 169 -10.84 10.81 5.65
CA VAL A 169 -9.83 10.50 4.64
C VAL A 169 -8.84 11.67 4.60
N PHE A 170 -7.56 11.38 4.76
CA PHE A 170 -6.48 12.35 4.71
C PHE A 170 -5.56 12.04 3.52
N GLN A 171 -5.39 12.97 2.60
CA GLN A 171 -4.60 12.81 1.38
C GLN A 171 -3.28 13.57 1.46
N VAL A 172 -2.19 12.97 0.99
CA VAL A 172 -0.82 13.51 1.08
C VAL A 172 -0.08 13.34 -0.24
N GLY A 173 0.57 14.39 -0.71
CA GLY A 173 1.41 14.37 -1.92
C GLY A 173 0.69 14.79 -3.19
N ILE A 174 -0.58 15.18 -3.07
CA ILE A 174 -1.46 15.48 -4.20
C ILE A 174 -0.88 16.61 -5.05
N ARG A 175 -0.82 16.39 -6.36
CA ARG A 175 -0.34 17.36 -7.36
C ARG A 175 -1.07 17.25 -8.71
N SER A 176 -1.87 16.19 -8.89
CA SER A 176 -2.70 15.98 -10.06
C SER A 176 -4.17 15.87 -9.65
N VAL A 177 -5.00 16.79 -10.12
CA VAL A 177 -6.40 16.90 -9.74
C VAL A 177 -7.27 17.22 -10.96
N ASP A 178 -8.48 16.66 -10.97
CA ASP A 178 -9.46 17.02 -12.00
C ASP A 178 -9.98 18.45 -11.82
N SER A 179 -10.05 19.21 -12.91
CA SER A 179 -10.54 20.59 -12.91
C SER A 179 -11.96 20.74 -12.35
N ALA A 180 -12.81 19.72 -12.50
CA ALA A 180 -14.17 19.71 -11.95
C ALA A 180 -14.18 19.69 -10.41
N TYR A 181 -13.09 19.27 -9.79
CA TYR A 181 -12.91 19.22 -8.33
C TYR A 181 -11.97 20.30 -7.81
N ALA A 182 -11.31 21.05 -8.69
CA ALA A 182 -10.46 22.17 -8.31
C ALA A 182 -11.22 23.16 -7.42
N GLY A 183 -10.67 23.50 -6.26
CA GLY A 183 -11.29 24.38 -5.28
C GLY A 183 -12.34 23.74 -4.36
N ARG A 184 -12.61 22.44 -4.49
CA ARG A 184 -13.55 21.71 -3.60
C ARG A 184 -12.85 20.87 -2.55
N PHE A 185 -11.52 20.99 -2.44
CA PHE A 185 -10.75 20.25 -1.47
C PHE A 185 -10.90 20.83 -0.07
N ASP A 186 -11.09 19.95 0.90
CA ASP A 186 -10.93 20.30 2.30
C ASP A 186 -9.42 20.44 2.60
N ARG A 187 -8.97 21.70 2.74
CA ARG A 187 -7.55 22.03 3.00
C ARG A 187 -7.05 21.52 4.36
N GLU A 188 -7.93 21.10 5.24
CA GLU A 188 -7.54 20.44 6.49
C GLU A 188 -7.29 18.94 6.29
N ARG A 189 -7.74 18.36 5.17
CA ARG A 189 -7.68 16.94 4.85
C ARG A 189 -6.82 16.61 3.63
N VAL A 190 -6.34 17.61 2.91
CA VAL A 190 -5.51 17.41 1.72
C VAL A 190 -4.23 18.24 1.85
N MET A 191 -3.10 17.57 1.84
CA MET A 191 -1.77 18.18 1.69
C MET A 191 -1.31 18.03 0.25
N PHE A 192 -1.23 19.13 -0.46
CA PHE A 192 -0.59 19.17 -1.76
C PHE A 192 0.93 19.01 -1.62
N ILE A 193 1.60 18.62 -2.69
CA ILE A 193 3.05 18.39 -2.65
C ILE A 193 3.83 19.61 -2.17
N ASP A 194 3.42 20.82 -2.55
CA ASP A 194 4.06 22.05 -2.09
C ASP A 194 3.93 22.23 -0.57
N ASP A 195 2.79 21.83 0.02
CA ASP A 195 2.61 21.83 1.48
C ASP A 195 3.61 20.84 2.13
N VAL A 196 3.75 19.65 1.56
CA VAL A 196 4.67 18.61 2.06
C VAL A 196 6.11 19.10 2.04
N GLN A 197 6.55 19.68 0.92
CA GLN A 197 7.92 20.20 0.74
C GLN A 197 8.21 21.38 1.65
N ASN A 198 7.26 22.31 1.82
CA ASN A 198 7.44 23.50 2.65
C ASN A 198 7.47 23.19 4.16
N LEU A 199 6.69 22.19 4.60
CA LEU A 199 6.56 21.82 6.01
C LEU A 199 7.68 20.86 6.46
N GLY A 200 8.11 19.98 5.57
CA GLY A 200 9.00 18.87 5.86
C GLY A 200 8.33 17.71 6.60
N ALA A 201 8.94 16.53 6.50
CA ALA A 201 8.36 15.26 6.90
C ALA A 201 7.83 15.21 8.35
N LYS A 202 8.53 15.86 9.30
CA LYS A 202 8.14 15.85 10.72
C LYS A 202 6.82 16.58 10.96
N GLU A 203 6.66 17.77 10.37
CA GLU A 203 5.43 18.56 10.52
C GLU A 203 4.27 17.91 9.77
N VAL A 204 4.52 17.37 8.58
CA VAL A 204 3.54 16.57 7.81
C VAL A 204 3.01 15.43 8.67
N ALA A 205 3.90 14.63 9.26
CA ALA A 205 3.50 13.53 10.14
C ALA A 205 2.73 13.99 11.39
N SER A 206 3.08 15.15 11.96
CA SER A 206 2.32 15.72 13.10
C SER A 206 0.90 16.07 12.67
N ARG A 207 0.72 16.77 11.57
CA ARG A 207 -0.60 17.14 11.07
C ARG A 207 -1.46 15.92 10.74
N ILE A 208 -0.89 14.91 10.10
CA ILE A 208 -1.58 13.64 9.88
C ILE A 208 -2.02 13.03 11.21
N ALA A 209 -1.10 12.95 12.18
CA ALA A 209 -1.40 12.34 13.47
C ALA A 209 -2.46 13.12 14.26
N ASP A 210 -2.43 14.45 14.22
CA ASP A 210 -3.38 15.30 14.93
C ASP A 210 -4.76 15.34 14.27
N SER A 211 -4.81 15.12 12.95
CA SER A 211 -6.03 15.16 12.13
C SER A 211 -6.68 13.80 11.90
N THR A 212 -6.08 12.69 12.36
CA THR A 212 -6.58 11.34 12.14
C THR A 212 -6.82 10.61 13.46
N LYS A 213 -7.70 9.61 13.43
CA LYS A 213 -8.01 8.75 14.57
C LYS A 213 -6.81 7.88 14.96
N GLU A 214 -6.90 7.22 16.09
CA GLU A 214 -5.89 6.25 16.57
C GLU A 214 -5.74 5.08 15.59
N ASN A 215 -6.87 4.51 15.15
CA ASN A 215 -6.86 3.43 14.16
C ASN A 215 -6.80 4.02 12.75
N ILE A 216 -5.89 3.51 11.94
CA ILE A 216 -5.70 3.96 10.56
C ILE A 216 -5.64 2.79 9.58
N TYR A 217 -6.08 3.06 8.37
CA TYR A 217 -5.71 2.33 7.17
C TYR A 217 -4.81 3.22 6.33
N VAL A 218 -3.75 2.66 5.78
CA VAL A 218 -2.84 3.40 4.89
C VAL A 218 -2.92 2.80 3.50
N THR A 219 -3.10 3.64 2.50
CA THR A 219 -2.95 3.26 1.09
C THR A 219 -1.84 4.09 0.47
N VAL A 220 -0.92 3.43 -0.21
CA VAL A 220 0.24 4.05 -0.83
C VAL A 220 0.22 3.73 -2.31
N ASP A 221 -0.10 4.74 -3.11
CA ASP A 221 0.23 4.73 -4.53
C ASP A 221 1.71 5.05 -4.69
N PHE A 222 2.44 4.21 -5.43
CA PHE A 222 3.87 4.44 -5.63
C PHE A 222 4.18 5.71 -6.40
N ASP A 223 3.20 6.28 -7.12
CA ASP A 223 3.38 7.53 -7.85
C ASP A 223 3.40 8.78 -6.94
N VAL A 224 3.11 8.64 -5.63
CA VAL A 224 3.41 9.68 -4.65
C VAL A 224 4.87 10.08 -4.68
N LEU A 225 5.75 9.14 -5.00
CA LEU A 225 7.18 9.37 -5.13
C LEU A 225 7.51 10.13 -6.44
N ASP A 226 8.64 10.83 -6.41
CA ASP A 226 9.14 11.49 -7.62
C ASP A 226 9.55 10.46 -8.69
N PRO A 227 9.18 10.67 -9.96
CA PRO A 227 9.57 9.77 -11.05
C PRO A 227 11.08 9.58 -11.22
N GLY A 228 11.90 10.47 -10.67
CA GLY A 228 13.36 10.30 -10.62
C GLY A 228 13.79 9.12 -9.76
N GLU A 229 12.99 8.74 -8.76
CA GLU A 229 13.22 7.58 -7.88
C GLU A 229 12.26 6.42 -8.20
N MET A 230 11.02 6.71 -8.58
CA MET A 230 9.96 5.73 -8.86
C MET A 230 9.35 5.97 -10.26
N PRO A 231 10.08 5.69 -11.35
CA PRO A 231 9.52 5.80 -12.70
C PRO A 231 8.58 4.65 -13.08
N SER A 232 8.56 3.56 -12.29
CA SER A 232 7.80 2.33 -12.57
C SER A 232 6.36 2.44 -12.08
N VAL A 233 5.61 3.41 -12.59
CA VAL A 233 4.19 3.63 -12.30
C VAL A 233 3.41 3.89 -13.58
N GLY A 234 2.07 3.72 -13.52
CA GLY A 234 1.19 3.91 -14.68
C GLY A 234 1.11 5.36 -15.15
N THR A 235 1.05 6.30 -14.22
CA THR A 235 0.86 7.74 -14.43
C THR A 235 1.88 8.57 -13.64
N PRO A 236 3.16 8.60 -14.08
CA PRO A 236 4.22 9.29 -13.34
C PRO A 236 4.05 10.81 -13.39
N GLU A 237 3.72 11.41 -12.28
CA GLU A 237 3.63 12.87 -12.12
C GLU A 237 4.94 13.42 -11.56
N PRO A 238 5.54 14.47 -12.17
CA PRO A 238 6.78 15.07 -11.68
C PRO A 238 6.59 15.79 -10.35
N ASN A 239 7.72 16.10 -9.67
CA ASN A 239 7.76 16.82 -8.40
C ASN A 239 7.08 16.04 -7.27
N GLY A 240 7.45 14.77 -7.09
CA GLY A 240 6.93 13.91 -6.02
C GLY A 240 7.70 14.00 -4.71
N MET A 241 7.26 13.21 -3.74
CA MET A 241 8.01 13.01 -2.51
C MET A 241 9.28 12.19 -2.79
N HIS A 242 10.34 12.44 -2.03
CA HIS A 242 11.49 11.55 -2.00
C HIS A 242 11.24 10.36 -1.08
N PHE A 243 11.88 9.22 -1.37
CA PHE A 243 11.82 8.02 -0.54
C PHE A 243 12.08 8.33 0.95
N THR A 244 13.11 9.11 1.22
CA THR A 244 13.50 9.47 2.59
C THR A 244 12.44 10.30 3.32
N GLU A 245 11.73 11.17 2.62
CA GLU A 245 10.65 11.98 3.19
C GLU A 245 9.45 11.10 3.54
N LEU A 246 9.02 10.22 2.61
CA LEU A 246 7.93 9.30 2.86
C LEU A 246 8.25 8.37 4.05
N MET A 247 9.48 7.83 4.12
CA MET A 247 9.90 6.98 5.24
C MET A 247 9.91 7.71 6.58
N GLN A 248 10.33 8.97 6.63
CA GLN A 248 10.28 9.79 7.85
C GLN A 248 8.83 10.05 8.30
N VAL A 249 7.92 10.30 7.36
CA VAL A 249 6.49 10.46 7.65
C VAL A 249 5.93 9.13 8.18
N MET A 250 6.15 8.02 7.49
CA MET A 250 5.68 6.68 7.89
C MET A 250 6.18 6.28 9.28
N ARG A 251 7.46 6.50 9.58
CA ARG A 251 8.02 6.25 10.90
C ARG A 251 7.31 7.05 11.99
N SER A 252 7.14 8.35 11.77
CA SER A 252 6.51 9.23 12.76
C SER A 252 5.02 8.92 12.98
N ILE A 253 4.33 8.45 11.95
CA ILE A 253 2.94 7.96 12.07
C ILE A 253 2.94 6.62 12.83
N GLY A 254 3.85 5.71 12.50
CA GLY A 254 3.96 4.39 13.13
C GLY A 254 4.16 4.45 14.64
N ASP A 255 4.86 5.48 15.13
CA ASP A 255 5.05 5.72 16.56
C ASP A 255 3.76 6.16 17.30
N LYS A 256 2.76 6.69 16.57
CA LYS A 256 1.57 7.35 17.14
C LYS A 256 0.25 6.66 16.82
N LYS A 257 0.20 5.83 15.77
CA LYS A 257 -1.05 5.29 15.22
C LYS A 257 -1.03 3.77 15.18
N ARG A 258 -2.23 3.19 15.25
CA ARG A 258 -2.45 1.76 15.14
C ARG A 258 -2.85 1.39 13.73
N LEU A 259 -2.02 0.64 13.04
CA LEU A 259 -2.29 0.16 11.69
C LEU A 259 -3.32 -0.97 11.72
N CYS A 260 -4.42 -0.82 10.97
CA CYS A 260 -5.49 -1.80 10.82
C CYS A 260 -5.43 -2.57 9.48
N GLY A 261 -4.66 -2.06 8.54
CA GLY A 261 -4.39 -2.63 7.23
C GLY A 261 -3.63 -1.64 6.39
N ILE A 262 -2.98 -2.14 5.36
CA ILE A 262 -2.20 -1.32 4.44
C ILE A 262 -2.23 -1.93 3.05
N ASP A 263 -2.25 -1.10 2.03
CA ASP A 263 -1.94 -1.53 0.67
C ASP A 263 -0.86 -0.68 0.02
N PHE A 264 -0.22 -1.29 -0.98
CA PHE A 264 0.73 -0.67 -1.89
C PHE A 264 0.29 -0.98 -3.31
N VAL A 265 0.08 0.05 -4.12
CA VAL A 265 -0.57 -0.04 -5.42
C VAL A 265 0.18 0.71 -6.51
N GLU A 266 -0.19 0.46 -7.75
CA GLU A 266 0.27 1.15 -8.98
C GLU A 266 1.74 0.95 -9.34
N LEU A 267 2.45 -0.03 -8.73
CA LEU A 267 3.76 -0.40 -9.29
C LEU A 267 3.55 -1.03 -10.67
N CYS A 268 4.08 -0.39 -11.70
CA CYS A 268 4.08 -0.85 -13.10
C CYS A 268 5.53 -1.15 -13.53
N PRO A 269 6.02 -2.37 -13.38
CA PRO A 269 7.42 -2.70 -13.59
C PRO A 269 7.90 -2.37 -15.01
N ILE A 270 9.07 -1.76 -15.11
CA ILE A 270 9.72 -1.47 -16.39
C ILE A 270 10.76 -2.56 -16.64
N PRO A 271 10.68 -3.28 -17.78
CA PRO A 271 11.65 -4.31 -18.12
C PRO A 271 13.11 -3.82 -18.01
N TYR A 272 13.94 -4.61 -17.31
CA TYR A 272 15.37 -4.32 -17.08
C TYR A 272 15.67 -3.14 -16.15
N LEU A 273 14.66 -2.50 -15.54
CA LEU A 273 14.84 -1.45 -14.55
C LEU A 273 14.43 -1.97 -13.16
N HIS A 274 15.39 -2.49 -12.41
CA HIS A 274 15.11 -3.19 -11.14
C HIS A 274 15.10 -2.29 -9.91
N ALA A 275 15.63 -1.08 -10.01
CA ALA A 275 15.75 -0.18 -8.86
C ALA A 275 14.39 0.20 -8.24
N PRO A 276 13.34 0.51 -9.02
CA PRO A 276 12.02 0.81 -8.46
C PRO A 276 11.38 -0.39 -7.76
N ASP A 277 11.54 -1.60 -8.30
CA ASP A 277 10.98 -2.82 -7.69
C ASP A 277 11.63 -3.07 -6.32
N TYR A 278 12.97 -2.87 -6.25
CA TYR A 278 13.73 -2.99 -5.01
C TYR A 278 13.38 -1.88 -4.00
N LEU A 279 13.18 -0.64 -4.49
CA LEU A 279 12.73 0.49 -3.68
C LEU A 279 11.36 0.18 -3.06
N ALA A 280 10.41 -0.31 -3.86
CA ALA A 280 9.08 -0.71 -3.39
C ALA A 280 9.16 -1.78 -2.30
N ALA A 281 9.94 -2.82 -2.52
CA ALA A 281 10.16 -3.88 -1.53
C ALA A 281 10.78 -3.33 -0.23
N LYS A 282 11.76 -2.42 -0.34
CA LYS A 282 12.40 -1.80 0.84
C LYS A 282 11.46 -0.88 1.59
N LEU A 283 10.63 -0.10 0.87
CA LEU A 283 9.61 0.77 1.45
C LEU A 283 8.62 -0.04 2.29
N ILE A 284 8.12 -1.15 1.74
CA ILE A 284 7.21 -2.06 2.45
C ILE A 284 7.87 -2.63 3.71
N TYR A 285 9.12 -3.08 3.60
CA TYR A 285 9.84 -3.67 4.71
C TYR A 285 10.03 -2.70 5.88
N LEU A 286 10.47 -1.48 5.59
CA LEU A 286 10.66 -0.43 6.60
C LEU A 286 9.31 -0.02 7.22
N THR A 287 8.27 0.12 6.40
CA THR A 287 6.92 0.46 6.88
C THR A 287 6.43 -0.57 7.89
N LEU A 288 6.55 -1.87 7.60
CA LEU A 288 6.22 -2.92 8.57
C LEU A 288 7.04 -2.78 9.87
N GLY A 289 8.31 -2.43 9.77
CA GLY A 289 9.17 -2.19 10.94
C GLY A 289 8.70 -1.02 11.80
N TYR A 290 8.27 0.06 11.19
CA TYR A 290 7.78 1.25 11.90
C TYR A 290 6.46 1.00 12.64
N PHE A 291 5.60 0.17 12.09
CA PHE A 291 4.33 -0.19 12.73
C PHE A 291 4.39 -1.45 13.61
N ALA A 292 5.55 -2.11 13.71
CA ALA A 292 5.69 -3.35 14.46
C ALA A 292 5.30 -3.22 15.95
N SER A 293 5.62 -2.10 16.58
CA SER A 293 5.31 -1.82 17.98
C SER A 293 3.84 -1.46 18.22
N SER A 294 3.22 -0.76 17.28
CA SER A 294 1.84 -0.28 17.39
C SER A 294 0.78 -1.33 17.02
N SER A 295 1.16 -2.30 16.18
CA SER A 295 0.26 -3.39 15.73
C SER A 295 0.12 -4.53 16.75
N VAL A 296 0.92 -4.53 17.82
CA VAL A 296 1.10 -5.67 18.74
C VAL A 296 0.37 -5.51 20.09
N SER A 297 -0.33 -4.40 20.36
CA SER A 297 -1.03 -4.26 21.63
C SER A 297 -2.49 -4.73 21.55
N LYS A 298 -2.67 -5.95 22.09
CA LYS A 298 -3.84 -6.63 22.67
C LYS A 298 -5.15 -6.65 21.89
#